data_b9b79ff737443ebb5f168e259ec77bd5
#
_entry.id   b9b79ff737443ebb5f168e259ec77bd5
#
_cell.length_a   1.000
_cell.length_b   1.000
_cell.length_c   1.000
_cell.angle_alpha   90.00
_cell.angle_beta   90.00
_cell.angle_gamma   90.00
#
_symmetry.space_group_name_H-M   'P 1'
#
loop_
_entity.id
_entity.type
_entity.pdbx_description
1 polymer ?
#
loop_
_entity_poly.entity_id
_entity_poly.type
_entity_poly.pdbx_seq_one_letter_code
_entity_poly.pdbx_strand_id
1 'polypeptide(L)'
;YDLSSIHHMTTAGEALNPEVFRQFKAATGLEISEGFGQTETTLTIANLRGTPLKLGSMGKASPQYDVDLVDQDGNTVAPGETGEIVIRTSRAVPCGLYKEYYLDSEKTEEAWHDGLYHTGDTAWRDEDGYFWYVGRKDDVIKSSGYRIGPFEIESVIMELPYVMECGVSAAPDEVRGQVVKASIVLTKGTEPTEE
;
A
#
# COMPACT_ATOMS: atom_id res chain seq x y z
N TYR A 1 -14.32 20.58 -17.73
CA TYR A 1 -13.17 21.44 -17.35
C TYR A 1 -12.05 21.25 -18.37
N ASP A 2 -11.29 22.30 -18.64
CA ASP A 2 -10.10 22.24 -19.49
C ASP A 2 -8.90 21.82 -18.62
N LEU A 3 -8.32 20.64 -18.90
CA LEU A 3 -7.18 20.07 -18.18
C LEU A 3 -5.88 20.12 -19.00
N SER A 4 -5.88 20.84 -20.14
CA SER A 4 -4.75 20.87 -21.09
C SER A 4 -3.44 21.41 -20.50
N SER A 5 -3.51 22.18 -19.41
CA SER A 5 -2.35 22.70 -18.69
C SER A 5 -1.73 21.70 -17.69
N ILE A 6 -2.39 20.57 -17.42
CA ILE A 6 -1.91 19.57 -16.49
C ILE A 6 -0.99 18.60 -17.24
N HIS A 7 0.26 18.50 -16.80
CA HIS A 7 1.28 17.66 -17.43
C HIS A 7 1.73 16.50 -16.53
N HIS A 8 1.36 16.51 -15.26
CA HIS A 8 1.70 15.48 -14.29
C HIS A 8 0.71 15.51 -13.13
N MET A 9 0.22 14.33 -12.74
CA MET A 9 -0.65 14.16 -11.59
C MET A 9 -0.09 13.09 -10.67
N THR A 10 -0.19 13.34 -9.38
CA THR A 10 0.27 12.41 -8.35
C THR A 10 -0.81 12.20 -7.30
N THR A 11 -0.82 11.03 -6.71
CA THR A 11 -1.62 10.71 -5.53
C THR A 11 -0.77 9.98 -4.50
N ALA A 12 -1.10 10.14 -3.23
CA ALA A 12 -0.50 9.44 -2.11
C ALA A 12 -1.47 9.47 -0.93
N GLY A 13 -1.16 8.67 0.11
CA GLY A 13 -1.94 8.60 1.34
C GLY A 13 -2.77 7.34 1.45
N GLU A 14 -3.28 6.84 0.33
CA GLU A 14 -3.92 5.53 0.19
C GLU A 14 -3.44 4.88 -1.09
N ALA A 15 -3.46 3.55 -1.14
CA ALA A 15 -3.09 2.81 -2.34
C ALA A 15 -4.06 3.11 -3.48
N LEU A 16 -3.54 3.45 -4.66
CA LEU A 16 -4.35 3.79 -5.82
C LEU A 16 -5.00 2.53 -6.41
N ASN A 17 -6.32 2.44 -6.28
CA ASN A 17 -7.07 1.36 -6.90
C ASN A 17 -6.89 1.41 -8.43
N PRO A 18 -6.50 0.29 -9.08
CA PRO A 18 -6.31 0.23 -10.54
C PRO A 18 -7.54 0.66 -11.35
N GLU A 19 -8.74 0.39 -10.84
CA GLU A 19 -9.97 0.80 -11.53
C GLU A 19 -10.18 2.31 -11.51
N VAL A 20 -9.87 2.96 -10.39
CA VAL A 20 -9.89 4.44 -10.28
C VAL A 20 -8.92 5.06 -11.28
N PHE A 21 -7.71 4.49 -11.43
CA PHE A 21 -6.75 4.92 -12.43
C PHE A 21 -7.31 4.78 -13.85
N ARG A 22 -7.92 3.63 -14.20
CA ARG A 22 -8.48 3.37 -15.54
C ARG A 22 -9.59 4.35 -15.87
N GLN A 23 -10.54 4.56 -14.95
CA GLN A 23 -11.66 5.49 -15.13
C GLN A 23 -11.18 6.94 -15.27
N PHE A 24 -10.22 7.35 -14.42
CA PHE A 24 -9.65 8.69 -14.51
C PHE A 24 -8.94 8.92 -15.84
N LYS A 25 -8.11 7.98 -16.28
CA LYS A 25 -7.42 8.03 -17.57
C LYS A 25 -8.41 8.07 -18.74
N ALA A 26 -9.48 7.26 -18.71
CA ALA A 26 -10.51 7.25 -19.72
C ALA A 26 -11.27 8.59 -19.79
N ALA A 27 -11.53 9.22 -18.65
CA ALA A 27 -12.27 10.49 -18.58
C ALA A 27 -11.42 11.72 -18.94
N THR A 28 -10.11 11.70 -18.68
CA THR A 28 -9.26 12.89 -18.77
C THR A 28 -8.09 12.77 -19.77
N GLY A 29 -7.71 11.54 -20.14
CA GLY A 29 -6.50 11.26 -20.91
C GLY A 29 -5.20 11.34 -20.08
N LEU A 30 -5.28 11.68 -18.81
CA LEU A 30 -4.12 11.84 -17.92
C LEU A 30 -3.86 10.57 -17.11
N GLU A 31 -2.58 10.33 -16.78
CA GLU A 31 -2.16 9.27 -15.87
C GLU A 31 -1.86 9.84 -14.49
N ILE A 32 -2.23 9.07 -13.46
CA ILE A 32 -1.92 9.39 -12.07
C ILE A 32 -0.72 8.55 -11.64
N SER A 33 0.33 9.20 -11.16
CA SER A 33 1.48 8.55 -10.56
C SER A 33 1.26 8.39 -9.06
N GLU A 34 1.27 7.15 -8.60
CA GLU A 34 1.15 6.83 -7.18
C GLU A 34 2.49 6.89 -6.48
N GLY A 35 2.46 7.21 -5.19
CA GLY A 35 3.60 7.10 -4.31
C GLY A 35 3.21 6.83 -2.87
N PHE A 36 4.06 6.08 -2.18
CA PHE A 36 3.94 5.69 -0.80
C PHE A 36 4.86 6.51 0.10
N GLY A 37 4.34 6.92 1.21
CA GLY A 37 5.03 7.58 2.31
C GLY A 37 4.09 7.71 3.49
N GLN A 38 4.63 8.16 4.61
CA GLN A 38 3.91 8.34 5.86
C GLN A 38 4.13 9.76 6.38
N THR A 39 3.42 10.16 7.43
CA THR A 39 3.69 11.42 8.15
C THR A 39 5.11 11.44 8.72
N GLU A 40 5.60 10.30 9.10
CA GLU A 40 6.95 10.03 9.62
C GLU A 40 8.04 10.13 8.56
N THR A 41 7.67 10.06 7.29
CA THR A 41 8.60 10.06 6.15
C THR A 41 8.21 11.15 5.15
N THR A 42 8.96 11.26 4.06
CA THR A 42 8.47 11.86 2.82
C THR A 42 8.10 10.72 1.86
N LEU A 43 8.21 10.94 0.55
CA LEU A 43 7.90 9.93 -0.46
C LEU A 43 9.02 8.87 -0.51
N THR A 44 8.77 7.69 0.06
CA THR A 44 9.76 6.60 0.18
C THR A 44 9.77 5.66 -1.01
N ILE A 45 8.60 5.40 -1.61
CA ILE A 45 8.42 4.59 -2.82
C ILE A 45 7.53 5.38 -3.76
N ALA A 46 7.86 5.46 -5.06
CA ALA A 46 7.07 6.24 -5.99
C ALA A 46 7.23 5.82 -7.45
N ASN A 47 6.21 6.10 -8.23
CA ASN A 47 6.28 6.14 -9.69
C ASN A 47 6.91 7.46 -10.11
N LEU A 48 8.24 7.54 -10.03
CA LEU A 48 9.00 8.75 -10.34
C LEU A 48 8.95 9.07 -11.84
N ARG A 49 8.98 10.37 -12.15
CA ARG A 49 9.01 10.83 -13.54
C ARG A 49 10.19 10.22 -14.31
N GLY A 50 9.91 9.64 -15.46
CA GLY A 50 10.91 8.96 -16.29
C GLY A 50 11.06 7.47 -16.02
N THR A 51 10.35 6.93 -15.02
CA THR A 51 10.20 5.48 -14.82
C THR A 51 8.92 4.99 -15.48
N PRO A 52 8.93 3.84 -16.19
CA PRO A 52 7.69 3.24 -16.69
C PRO A 52 6.70 2.99 -15.55
N LEU A 53 5.45 3.40 -15.74
CA LEU A 53 4.41 3.17 -14.75
C LEU A 53 3.93 1.71 -14.85
N LYS A 54 3.92 0.99 -13.73
CA LYS A 54 3.23 -0.31 -13.60
C LYS A 54 1.97 -0.11 -12.79
N LEU A 55 0.82 -0.26 -13.44
CA LEU A 55 -0.49 -0.06 -12.81
C LEU A 55 -0.71 -0.99 -11.62
N GLY A 56 -1.11 -0.42 -10.48
CA GLY A 56 -1.30 -1.13 -9.21
C GLY A 56 -0.04 -1.21 -8.35
N SER A 57 1.12 -0.76 -8.87
CA SER A 57 2.36 -0.68 -8.12
C SER A 57 2.58 0.72 -7.57
N MET A 58 3.06 0.81 -6.34
CA MET A 58 3.51 2.07 -5.73
C MET A 58 4.73 2.69 -6.43
N GLY A 59 5.38 1.95 -7.35
CA GLY A 59 6.61 2.36 -8.01
C GLY A 59 7.86 1.73 -7.40
N LYS A 60 8.99 2.44 -7.48
CA LYS A 60 10.31 2.01 -6.98
C LYS A 60 10.74 2.83 -5.77
N ALA A 61 11.71 2.31 -5.02
CA ALA A 61 12.31 3.05 -3.92
C ALA A 61 12.83 4.40 -4.39
N SER A 62 12.48 5.45 -3.66
CA SER A 62 13.00 6.79 -3.88
C SER A 62 14.52 6.81 -3.59
N PRO A 63 15.34 7.45 -4.42
CA PRO A 63 16.80 7.46 -4.25
C PRO A 63 17.30 8.02 -2.91
N GLN A 64 16.42 8.70 -2.19
CA GLN A 64 16.70 9.28 -0.87
C GLN A 64 16.72 8.23 0.24
N TYR A 65 16.05 7.09 0.04
CA TYR A 65 15.82 6.08 1.07
C TYR A 65 16.41 4.73 0.66
N ASP A 66 17.03 4.05 1.62
CA ASP A 66 17.44 2.66 1.49
C ASP A 66 16.27 1.76 1.95
N VAL A 67 15.29 1.57 1.06
CA VAL A 67 14.06 0.81 1.33
C VAL A 67 14.28 -0.67 1.10
N ASP A 68 13.83 -1.49 2.05
CA ASP A 68 13.85 -2.94 1.93
C ASP A 68 12.54 -3.57 2.41
N LEU A 69 12.37 -4.86 2.16
CA LEU A 69 11.28 -5.68 2.67
C LEU A 69 11.86 -6.77 3.56
N VAL A 70 11.38 -6.88 4.80
CA VAL A 70 11.89 -7.85 5.76
C VAL A 70 10.80 -8.76 6.30
N ASP A 71 11.19 -9.98 6.65
CA ASP A 71 10.37 -10.94 7.38
C ASP A 71 10.30 -10.61 8.88
N GLN A 72 9.70 -11.51 9.68
CA GLN A 72 9.55 -11.33 11.11
C GLN A 72 10.89 -11.44 11.88
N ASP A 73 11.89 -12.04 11.28
CA ASP A 73 13.23 -12.22 11.83
C ASP A 73 14.19 -11.11 11.38
N GLY A 74 13.70 -10.13 10.59
CA GLY A 74 14.47 -9.00 10.08
C GLY A 74 15.32 -9.33 8.84
N ASN A 75 15.13 -10.50 8.22
CA ASN A 75 15.84 -10.87 7.00
C ASN A 75 15.14 -10.30 5.78
N THR A 76 15.92 -9.84 4.79
CA THR A 76 15.37 -9.41 3.49
C THR A 76 14.64 -10.58 2.81
N VAL A 77 13.40 -10.34 2.36
CA VAL A 77 12.60 -11.31 1.62
C VAL A 77 12.97 -11.33 0.13
N ALA A 78 12.75 -12.48 -0.52
CA ALA A 78 12.97 -12.64 -1.95
C ALA A 78 11.92 -11.87 -2.79
N PRO A 79 12.20 -11.54 -4.07
CA PRO A 79 11.19 -11.01 -4.96
C PRO A 79 9.94 -11.92 -5.03
N GLY A 80 8.76 -11.33 -4.98
CA GLY A 80 7.47 -12.03 -4.91
C GLY A 80 7.02 -12.42 -3.51
N GLU A 81 7.89 -12.34 -2.51
CA GLU A 81 7.53 -12.60 -1.12
C GLU A 81 7.08 -11.31 -0.41
N THR A 82 6.08 -11.43 0.45
CA THR A 82 5.57 -10.31 1.26
C THR A 82 6.44 -10.10 2.49
N GLY A 83 6.89 -8.85 2.68
CA GLY A 83 7.63 -8.40 3.86
C GLY A 83 7.11 -7.06 4.38
N GLU A 84 7.56 -6.69 5.57
CA GLU A 84 7.35 -5.34 6.10
C GLU A 84 8.26 -4.36 5.37
N ILE A 85 7.70 -3.21 4.96
CA ILE A 85 8.48 -2.11 4.40
C ILE A 85 9.31 -1.50 5.53
N VAL A 86 10.62 -1.49 5.35
CA VAL A 86 11.56 -0.87 6.30
C VAL A 86 12.48 0.10 5.58
N ILE A 87 13.01 1.07 6.33
CA ILE A 87 14.06 1.96 5.86
C ILE A 87 15.33 1.62 6.64
N ARG A 88 16.41 1.25 5.95
CA ARG A 88 17.70 0.98 6.55
C ARG A 88 18.35 2.28 6.99
N THR A 89 18.67 2.38 8.28
CA THR A 89 19.22 3.59 8.90
C THR A 89 20.62 3.39 9.48
N SER A 90 21.15 2.17 9.41
CA SER A 90 22.47 1.81 9.98
C SER A 90 23.64 2.59 9.39
N ARG A 91 23.55 3.05 8.12
CA ARG A 91 24.58 3.86 7.47
C ARG A 91 24.38 5.36 7.69
N ALA A 92 23.13 5.81 7.58
CA ALA A 92 22.74 7.21 7.81
C ALA A 92 21.22 7.27 7.94
N VAL A 93 20.72 8.16 8.80
CA VAL A 93 19.30 8.51 8.84
C VAL A 93 19.01 9.46 7.68
N PRO A 94 18.14 9.09 6.74
CA PRO A 94 17.84 9.92 5.57
C PRO A 94 17.13 11.21 5.99
N CYS A 95 17.39 12.29 5.25
CA CYS A 95 16.66 13.53 5.40
C CYS A 95 15.18 13.30 5.08
N GLY A 96 14.26 13.80 5.91
CA GLY A 96 12.82 13.61 5.74
C GLY A 96 12.24 12.44 6.53
N LEU A 97 13.08 11.65 7.20
CA LEU A 97 12.62 10.68 8.18
C LEU A 97 12.51 11.38 9.54
N TYR A 98 11.37 11.21 10.25
CA TYR A 98 11.14 11.84 11.56
C TYR A 98 12.16 11.33 12.60
N LYS A 99 12.28 12.04 13.72
CA LYS A 99 13.23 11.68 14.78
C LYS A 99 12.59 10.76 15.83
N GLU A 100 11.42 11.15 16.31
CA GLU A 100 10.74 10.50 17.41
C GLU A 100 9.26 10.89 17.45
N TYR A 101 8.42 10.10 18.08
CA TYR A 101 7.07 10.49 18.46
C TYR A 101 7.10 11.40 19.69
N TYR A 102 6.32 12.46 19.63
CA TYR A 102 6.28 13.45 20.70
C TYR A 102 5.76 12.86 22.01
N LEU A 103 6.56 12.90 23.08
CA LEU A 103 6.28 12.37 24.41
C LEU A 103 5.88 10.88 24.41
N ASP A 104 6.32 10.10 23.44
CA ASP A 104 6.01 8.67 23.29
C ASP A 104 7.30 7.90 22.89
N SER A 105 8.14 7.64 23.88
CA SER A 105 9.40 6.92 23.67
C SER A 105 9.16 5.44 23.36
N GLU A 106 8.11 4.83 23.94
CA GLU A 106 7.77 3.43 23.71
C GLU A 106 7.42 3.18 22.26
N LYS A 107 6.53 4.00 21.69
CA LYS A 107 6.19 3.93 20.28
C LYS A 107 7.37 4.27 19.36
N THR A 108 8.26 5.16 19.81
CA THR A 108 9.48 5.47 19.06
C THR A 108 10.41 4.26 19.01
N GLU A 109 10.66 3.59 20.13
CA GLU A 109 11.49 2.38 20.20
C GLU A 109 10.87 1.22 19.41
N GLU A 110 9.54 1.08 19.40
CA GLU A 110 8.82 0.09 18.61
C GLU A 110 9.01 0.30 17.09
N ALA A 111 9.10 1.55 16.64
CA ALA A 111 9.30 1.87 15.24
C ALA A 111 10.79 1.92 14.82
N TRP A 112 11.70 2.18 15.77
CA TRP A 112 13.12 2.34 15.53
C TRP A 112 13.94 1.30 16.28
N HIS A 113 14.23 0.17 15.64
CA HIS A 113 15.07 -0.87 16.23
C HIS A 113 15.92 -1.58 15.16
N ASP A 114 16.95 -2.30 15.56
CA ASP A 114 17.84 -3.11 14.72
C ASP A 114 18.47 -2.36 13.53
N GLY A 115 18.63 -1.03 13.64
CA GLY A 115 19.16 -0.17 12.56
C GLY A 115 18.18 0.02 11.42
N LEU A 116 16.90 -0.19 11.67
CA LEU A 116 15.77 -0.03 10.74
C LEU A 116 14.76 0.96 11.32
N TYR A 117 14.06 1.63 10.43
CA TYR A 117 12.77 2.24 10.72
C TYR A 117 11.69 1.33 10.15
N HIS A 118 10.79 0.86 11.00
CA HIS A 118 9.67 -0.02 10.69
C HIS A 118 8.43 0.79 10.38
N THR A 119 7.91 0.67 9.15
CA THR A 119 6.72 1.44 8.74
C THR A 119 5.41 0.87 9.25
N GLY A 120 5.38 -0.43 9.60
CA GLY A 120 4.16 -1.16 9.90
C GLY A 120 3.30 -1.47 8.66
N ASP A 121 3.77 -1.13 7.48
CA ASP A 121 3.13 -1.46 6.21
C ASP A 121 3.81 -2.64 5.55
N THR A 122 3.05 -3.46 4.82
CA THR A 122 3.55 -4.65 4.12
C THR A 122 3.39 -4.52 2.61
N ALA A 123 4.37 -5.05 1.90
CA ALA A 123 4.40 -5.07 0.44
C ALA A 123 5.16 -6.30 -0.06
N TRP A 124 5.05 -6.59 -1.33
CA TRP A 124 6.00 -7.45 -2.04
C TRP A 124 6.69 -6.65 -3.15
N ARG A 125 7.83 -7.14 -3.62
CA ARG A 125 8.62 -6.48 -4.68
C ARG A 125 8.79 -7.44 -5.85
N ASP A 126 8.57 -6.95 -7.07
CA ASP A 126 8.81 -7.75 -8.26
C ASP A 126 10.32 -7.76 -8.66
N GLU A 127 10.66 -8.59 -9.66
CA GLU A 127 12.04 -8.73 -10.16
C GLU A 127 12.57 -7.43 -10.80
N ASP A 128 11.68 -6.53 -11.25
CA ASP A 128 12.05 -5.23 -11.80
C ASP A 128 12.22 -4.15 -10.72
N GLY A 129 11.97 -4.50 -9.45
CA GLY A 129 12.13 -3.63 -8.28
C GLY A 129 10.94 -2.70 -8.01
N TYR A 130 9.75 -3.00 -8.56
CA TYR A 130 8.51 -2.31 -8.20
C TYR A 130 7.89 -2.91 -6.96
N PHE A 131 7.35 -2.06 -6.10
CA PHE A 131 6.69 -2.43 -4.86
C PHE A 131 5.17 -2.45 -5.04
N TRP A 132 4.54 -3.46 -4.46
CA TRP A 132 3.11 -3.70 -4.51
C TRP A 132 2.57 -3.75 -3.10
N TYR A 133 1.64 -2.85 -2.78
CA TYR A 133 1.08 -2.73 -1.45
C TYR A 133 0.17 -3.92 -1.11
N VAL A 134 0.31 -4.43 0.12
CA VAL A 134 -0.53 -5.53 0.62
C VAL A 134 -1.48 -5.03 1.69
N GLY A 135 -1.00 -4.21 2.62
CA GLY A 135 -1.78 -3.66 3.73
C GLY A 135 -0.93 -3.31 4.93
N ARG A 136 -1.59 -2.84 5.97
CA ARG A 136 -0.97 -2.69 7.29
C ARG A 136 -0.64 -4.07 7.86
N LYS A 137 0.45 -4.17 8.61
CA LYS A 137 0.88 -5.40 9.28
C LYS A 137 -0.16 -5.93 10.29
N ASP A 138 -0.88 -5.02 10.92
CA ASP A 138 -1.97 -5.26 11.87
C ASP A 138 -3.32 -5.56 11.19
N ASP A 139 -3.53 -5.11 9.95
CA ASP A 139 -4.77 -5.33 9.18
C ASP A 139 -4.74 -6.60 8.32
N VAL A 140 -3.58 -7.24 8.15
CA VAL A 140 -3.45 -8.49 7.38
C VAL A 140 -4.33 -9.59 8.00
N ILE A 141 -5.26 -10.11 7.21
CA ILE A 141 -6.22 -11.14 7.61
C ILE A 141 -5.51 -12.49 7.67
N LYS A 142 -5.57 -13.15 8.83
CA LYS A 142 -4.94 -14.46 9.07
C LYS A 142 -6.00 -15.56 9.02
N SER A 143 -6.23 -16.14 7.83
CA SER A 143 -7.24 -17.16 7.60
C SER A 143 -6.60 -18.51 7.29
N SER A 144 -6.79 -19.51 8.15
CA SER A 144 -6.27 -20.87 7.96
C SER A 144 -4.77 -20.93 7.60
N GLY A 145 -3.96 -20.02 8.17
CA GLY A 145 -2.52 -19.92 7.88
C GLY A 145 -2.17 -19.04 6.67
N TYR A 146 -3.13 -18.62 5.89
CA TYR A 146 -2.94 -17.64 4.82
C TYR A 146 -2.89 -16.22 5.39
N ARG A 147 -2.07 -15.38 4.77
CA ARG A 147 -2.01 -13.93 5.02
C ARG A 147 -2.62 -13.23 3.82
N ILE A 148 -3.76 -12.59 4.03
CA ILE A 148 -4.56 -11.96 2.98
C ILE A 148 -4.53 -10.45 3.20
N GLY A 149 -4.05 -9.71 2.22
CA GLY A 149 -4.08 -8.25 2.22
C GLY A 149 -5.49 -7.75 1.89
N PRO A 150 -6.08 -6.89 2.74
CA PRO A 150 -7.38 -6.30 2.45
C PRO A 150 -7.44 -5.62 1.08
N PHE A 151 -6.41 -4.84 0.74
CA PHE A 151 -6.34 -4.06 -0.50
C PHE A 151 -6.42 -4.92 -1.78
N GLU A 152 -5.83 -6.12 -1.78
CA GLU A 152 -5.90 -7.02 -2.94
C GLU A 152 -7.35 -7.45 -3.21
N ILE A 153 -8.11 -7.77 -2.16
CA ILE A 153 -9.52 -8.15 -2.26
C ILE A 153 -10.37 -6.95 -2.68
N GLU A 154 -10.15 -5.79 -2.08
CA GLU A 154 -10.84 -4.53 -2.43
C GLU A 154 -10.64 -4.19 -3.90
N SER A 155 -9.42 -4.32 -4.41
CA SER A 155 -9.08 -4.05 -5.81
C SER A 155 -9.86 -4.92 -6.79
N VAL A 156 -10.05 -6.20 -6.47
CA VAL A 156 -10.83 -7.13 -7.30
C VAL A 156 -12.32 -6.83 -7.22
N ILE A 157 -12.85 -6.54 -6.02
CA ILE A 157 -14.27 -6.22 -5.82
C ILE A 157 -14.63 -4.92 -6.57
N MET A 158 -13.75 -3.93 -6.57
CA MET A 158 -13.95 -2.66 -7.27
C MET A 158 -14.00 -2.78 -8.81
N GLU A 159 -13.56 -3.90 -9.38
CA GLU A 159 -13.72 -4.15 -10.82
C GLU A 159 -15.17 -4.48 -11.22
N LEU A 160 -16.04 -4.79 -10.25
CA LEU A 160 -17.44 -5.09 -10.50
C LEU A 160 -18.22 -3.79 -10.79
N PRO A 161 -18.96 -3.72 -11.91
CA PRO A 161 -19.58 -2.47 -12.39
C PRO A 161 -20.70 -1.93 -11.48
N TYR A 162 -21.19 -2.75 -10.57
CA TYR A 162 -22.22 -2.39 -9.60
C TYR A 162 -21.65 -2.01 -8.23
N VAL A 163 -20.34 -2.06 -8.04
CA VAL A 163 -19.67 -1.62 -6.82
C VAL A 163 -19.20 -0.18 -6.97
N MET A 164 -19.58 0.67 -6.02
CA MET A 164 -19.14 2.06 -5.96
C MET A 164 -17.95 2.21 -4.99
N GLU A 165 -17.98 1.48 -3.88
CA GLU A 165 -16.97 1.53 -2.83
C GLU A 165 -16.93 0.20 -2.09
N CYS A 166 -15.77 -0.19 -1.59
CA CYS A 166 -15.59 -1.42 -0.85
C CYS A 166 -14.54 -1.24 0.25
N GLY A 167 -14.81 -1.83 1.42
CA GLY A 167 -13.85 -1.95 2.50
C GLY A 167 -13.77 -3.41 2.97
N VAL A 168 -12.56 -3.93 3.13
CA VAL A 168 -12.29 -5.32 3.55
C VAL A 168 -11.65 -5.33 4.92
N SER A 169 -12.16 -6.20 5.81
CA SER A 169 -11.63 -6.38 7.16
C SER A 169 -11.68 -7.85 7.58
N ALA A 170 -10.96 -8.18 8.65
CA ALA A 170 -11.08 -9.47 9.29
C ALA A 170 -12.40 -9.60 10.07
N ALA A 171 -13.04 -10.76 10.00
CA ALA A 171 -14.08 -11.17 10.92
C ALA A 171 -13.65 -12.43 11.67
N PRO A 172 -13.98 -12.57 12.98
CA PRO A 172 -13.66 -13.79 13.72
C PRO A 172 -14.37 -15.02 13.15
N ASP A 173 -13.68 -16.16 13.13
CA ASP A 173 -14.20 -17.45 12.72
C ASP A 173 -13.64 -18.55 13.63
N GLU A 174 -14.50 -19.44 14.14
CA GLU A 174 -14.14 -20.47 15.12
C GLU A 174 -13.19 -21.54 14.55
N VAL A 175 -13.22 -21.78 13.23
CA VAL A 175 -12.44 -22.82 12.57
C VAL A 175 -11.17 -22.24 11.93
N ARG A 176 -11.30 -21.11 11.27
CA ARG A 176 -10.23 -20.48 10.48
C ARG A 176 -9.45 -19.42 11.26
N GLY A 177 -9.91 -19.06 12.48
CA GLY A 177 -9.42 -17.92 13.26
C GLY A 177 -10.00 -16.60 12.74
N GLN A 178 -9.78 -16.28 11.50
CA GLN A 178 -10.36 -15.13 10.81
C GLN A 178 -10.87 -15.51 9.41
N VAL A 179 -11.86 -14.77 8.93
CA VAL A 179 -12.35 -14.81 7.54
C VAL A 179 -12.42 -13.41 6.97
N VAL A 180 -12.39 -13.32 5.65
CA VAL A 180 -12.55 -12.05 4.93
C VAL A 180 -14.00 -11.58 5.03
N LYS A 181 -14.18 -10.34 5.47
CA LYS A 181 -15.47 -9.64 5.45
C LYS A 181 -15.35 -8.42 4.55
N ALA A 182 -16.15 -8.37 3.48
CA ALA A 182 -16.26 -7.21 2.60
C ALA A 182 -17.52 -6.41 2.95
N SER A 183 -17.36 -5.10 3.10
CA SER A 183 -18.45 -4.14 3.22
C SER A 183 -18.53 -3.36 1.90
N ILE A 184 -19.65 -3.45 1.20
CA ILE A 184 -19.77 -2.96 -0.18
C ILE A 184 -20.85 -1.89 -0.26
N VAL A 185 -20.53 -0.78 -0.90
CA VAL A 185 -21.48 0.25 -1.31
C VAL A 185 -21.80 0.05 -2.78
N LEU A 186 -23.07 -0.15 -3.09
CA LEU A 186 -23.53 -0.37 -4.46
C LEU A 186 -23.73 0.95 -5.21
N THR A 187 -23.57 0.89 -6.52
CA THR A 187 -23.90 2.02 -7.41
C THR A 187 -25.39 2.33 -7.35
N LYS A 188 -25.74 3.62 -7.57
CA LYS A 188 -27.14 4.07 -7.50
C LYS A 188 -28.03 3.30 -8.46
N GLY A 189 -29.10 2.71 -7.96
CA GLY A 189 -30.06 1.93 -8.74
C GLY A 189 -29.77 0.42 -8.76
N THR A 190 -28.75 -0.03 -8.07
CA THR A 190 -28.48 -1.44 -7.84
C THR A 190 -29.02 -1.84 -6.46
N GLU A 191 -29.71 -2.95 -6.40
CA GLU A 191 -30.19 -3.53 -5.14
C GLU A 191 -29.39 -4.80 -4.80
N PRO A 192 -29.09 -5.06 -3.52
CA PRO A 192 -28.43 -6.29 -3.12
C PRO A 192 -29.35 -7.50 -3.38
N THR A 193 -28.76 -8.61 -3.83
CA THR A 193 -29.44 -9.89 -3.98
C THR A 193 -28.79 -10.93 -3.07
N GLU A 194 -29.52 -11.97 -2.69
CA GLU A 194 -29.02 -13.08 -1.86
C GLU A 194 -28.45 -14.24 -2.71
N GLU A 195 -28.27 -14.05 -4.02
CA GLU A 195 -27.71 -15.05 -4.94
C GLU A 195 -26.21 -14.89 -5.14
#